data_f4063d466b2c9d13d171951b61107813
#
_entry.id   f4063d466b2c9d13d171951b61107813
#
_cell.length_a   1.000
_cell.length_b   1.000
_cell.length_c   1.000
_cell.angle_alpha   90.00
_cell.angle_beta   90.00
_cell.angle_gamma   90.00
#
_symmetry.space_group_name_H-M   'P 1'
#
loop_
_entity.id
_entity.type
_entity.pdbx_description
1 polymer ?
#
loop_
_entity_poly.entity_id
_entity_poly.type
_entity_poly.pdbx_seq_one_letter_code
_entity_poly.pdbx_strand_id
1 'polypeptide(L)'
;MDVVIFGRVSTLIQDYDRQVNELTDTCKQRGWSVRSVFTEKISGAKKNAERKELSRMMDYIKEQHIDKVLVTELSRLGRDTLQVLQVIETLNDMKVSLYIQNYNIETLNEEGKVNAMSQFLITILAEIARMERKTIRERMNSGYKNYRENGGVVGRKQGYTKSDDKMKQQYSQEIKLLRKGLSLREVSKLTGHSVNTIHKVTRFV
;
A
#
# COMPACT_ATOMS: atom_id res chain seq x y z
N MET A 1 -1.04 30.44 1.39
CA MET A 1 -0.79 29.02 1.60
C MET A 1 -1.07 28.26 0.33
N ASP A 2 -0.10 27.44 -0.10
CA ASP A 2 -0.19 26.66 -1.31
C ASP A 2 -0.72 25.25 -0.99
N VAL A 3 -1.77 24.85 -1.69
CA VAL A 3 -2.48 23.63 -1.35
C VAL A 3 -2.67 22.72 -2.55
N VAL A 4 -2.80 21.42 -2.28
CA VAL A 4 -3.22 20.43 -3.28
C VAL A 4 -4.53 19.76 -2.83
N ILE A 5 -5.36 19.42 -3.80
CA ILE A 5 -6.60 18.69 -3.57
C ILE A 5 -6.39 17.24 -3.96
N PHE A 6 -6.80 16.33 -3.09
CA PHE A 6 -6.83 14.90 -3.41
C PHE A 6 -8.24 14.34 -3.34
N GLY A 7 -8.69 13.77 -4.45
CA GLY A 7 -10.00 13.14 -4.58
C GLY A 7 -9.90 11.68 -4.98
N ARG A 8 -10.89 10.88 -4.57
CA ARG A 8 -11.05 9.50 -4.99
C ARG A 8 -12.48 9.29 -5.47
N VAL A 9 -12.63 8.84 -6.71
CA VAL A 9 -13.93 8.66 -7.32
C VAL A 9 -14.13 7.22 -7.76
N SER A 10 -15.36 6.73 -7.58
CA SER A 10 -15.87 5.58 -8.30
C SER A 10 -16.19 6.02 -9.75
N THR A 11 -16.78 5.21 -10.57
CA THR A 11 -17.00 5.41 -12.00
C THR A 11 -17.88 6.62 -12.41
N LEU A 12 -18.42 7.41 -11.48
CA LEU A 12 -19.33 8.53 -11.77
C LEU A 12 -18.58 9.86 -11.83
N ILE A 13 -18.58 10.49 -12.99
CA ILE A 13 -17.96 11.81 -13.25
C ILE A 13 -18.56 12.90 -12.34
N GLN A 14 -19.86 12.83 -12.04
CA GLN A 14 -20.56 13.82 -11.22
C GLN A 14 -20.04 13.91 -9.76
N ASP A 15 -19.59 12.81 -9.17
CA ASP A 15 -19.02 12.82 -7.81
C ASP A 15 -17.63 13.48 -7.75
N TYR A 16 -16.92 13.46 -8.86
CA TYR A 16 -15.60 14.10 -8.98
C TYR A 16 -15.71 15.63 -8.96
N ASP A 17 -16.53 16.16 -9.89
CA ASP A 17 -16.68 17.61 -10.04
C ASP A 17 -17.19 18.23 -8.73
N ARG A 18 -18.13 17.56 -8.08
CA ARG A 18 -18.66 18.01 -6.80
C ARG A 18 -17.57 18.10 -5.72
N GLN A 19 -16.76 17.04 -5.51
CA GLN A 19 -15.71 17.03 -4.50
C GLN A 19 -14.66 18.13 -4.75
N VAL A 20 -14.23 18.28 -5.99
CA VAL A 20 -13.23 19.29 -6.36
C VAL A 20 -13.81 20.70 -6.19
N ASN A 21 -15.05 20.94 -6.61
CA ASN A 21 -15.71 22.24 -6.48
C ASN A 21 -15.89 22.64 -5.02
N GLU A 22 -16.40 21.74 -4.16
CA GLU A 22 -16.57 21.97 -2.73
C GLU A 22 -15.25 22.36 -2.04
N LEU A 23 -14.16 21.64 -2.35
CA LEU A 23 -12.84 21.95 -1.80
C LEU A 23 -12.26 23.24 -2.37
N THR A 24 -12.46 23.50 -3.66
CA THR A 24 -12.01 24.75 -4.31
C THR A 24 -12.72 25.96 -3.73
N ASP A 25 -14.01 25.87 -3.44
CA ASP A 25 -14.76 26.95 -2.82
C ASP A 25 -14.29 27.18 -1.37
N THR A 26 -13.98 26.12 -0.63
CA THR A 26 -13.32 26.24 0.68
C THR A 26 -11.98 26.96 0.56
N CYS A 27 -11.17 26.65 -0.46
CA CYS A 27 -9.90 27.34 -0.69
C CYS A 27 -10.10 28.85 -0.94
N LYS A 28 -11.07 29.21 -1.78
CA LYS A 28 -11.40 30.63 -2.05
C LYS A 28 -11.80 31.36 -0.77
N GLN A 29 -12.69 30.75 0.03
CA GLN A 29 -13.13 31.37 1.30
C GLN A 29 -12.00 31.57 2.30
N ARG A 30 -11.02 30.67 2.32
CA ARG A 30 -9.87 30.70 3.23
C ARG A 30 -8.63 31.41 2.68
N GLY A 31 -8.67 31.90 1.43
CA GLY A 31 -7.54 32.54 0.77
C GLY A 31 -6.39 31.58 0.45
N TRP A 32 -6.67 30.29 0.22
CA TRP A 32 -5.68 29.28 -0.14
C TRP A 32 -5.54 29.16 -1.67
N SER A 33 -4.30 28.98 -2.15
CA SER A 33 -3.98 28.85 -3.57
C SER A 33 -3.89 27.35 -3.96
N VAL A 34 -4.82 26.88 -4.79
CA VAL A 34 -4.79 25.50 -5.30
C VAL A 34 -3.71 25.38 -6.38
N ARG A 35 -2.64 24.61 -6.11
CA ARG A 35 -1.53 24.36 -7.04
C ARG A 35 -1.78 23.18 -7.96
N SER A 36 -2.41 22.12 -7.46
CA SER A 36 -2.73 20.94 -8.27
C SER A 36 -3.90 20.16 -7.68
N VAL A 37 -4.55 19.37 -8.55
CA VAL A 37 -5.63 18.45 -8.16
C VAL A 37 -5.25 17.04 -8.61
N PHE A 38 -5.23 16.11 -7.67
CA PHE A 38 -4.95 14.70 -7.91
C PHE A 38 -6.20 13.87 -7.70
N THR A 39 -6.50 12.98 -8.65
CA THR A 39 -7.74 12.20 -8.59
C THR A 39 -7.51 10.75 -8.92
N GLU A 40 -7.79 9.88 -7.97
CA GLU A 40 -7.68 8.45 -8.12
C GLU A 40 -9.02 7.83 -8.57
N LYS A 41 -9.04 7.20 -9.74
CA LYS A 41 -10.20 6.43 -10.23
C LYS A 41 -10.11 4.99 -9.73
N ILE A 42 -11.15 4.53 -9.00
CA ILE A 42 -11.22 3.15 -8.55
C ILE A 42 -12.05 2.34 -9.54
N SER A 43 -11.42 1.40 -10.25
CA SER A 43 -12.15 0.33 -10.91
C SER A 43 -12.34 -0.83 -9.92
N GLY A 44 -13.60 -1.23 -9.67
CA GLY A 44 -13.94 -2.32 -8.73
C GLY A 44 -13.32 -3.68 -9.02
N ALA A 45 -12.68 -3.87 -10.18
CA ALA A 45 -12.19 -5.15 -10.68
C ALA A 45 -10.70 -5.45 -10.37
N LYS A 46 -9.89 -4.49 -9.93
CA LYS A 46 -8.46 -4.72 -9.70
C LYS A 46 -8.09 -4.57 -8.23
N LYS A 47 -7.88 -5.71 -7.55
CA LYS A 47 -7.36 -5.78 -6.16
C LYS A 47 -5.98 -5.12 -5.96
N ASN A 48 -5.23 -4.86 -7.03
CA ASN A 48 -3.85 -4.34 -7.01
C ASN A 48 -3.67 -3.11 -7.92
N ALA A 49 -4.69 -2.26 -8.08
CA ALA A 49 -4.44 -0.97 -8.72
C ALA A 49 -3.43 -0.20 -7.85
N GLU A 50 -2.22 -0.05 -8.34
CA GLU A 50 -1.21 0.87 -7.78
C GLU A 50 -1.88 2.22 -7.56
N ARG A 51 -1.67 2.81 -6.38
CA ARG A 51 -2.21 4.13 -6.02
C ARG A 51 -1.39 5.22 -6.70
N LYS A 52 -1.42 5.23 -8.04
CA LYS A 52 -0.57 6.08 -8.88
C LYS A 52 -0.75 7.56 -8.58
N GLU A 53 -2.00 7.99 -8.40
CA GLU A 53 -2.27 9.41 -8.19
C GLU A 53 -1.90 9.85 -6.77
N LEU A 54 -2.05 8.99 -5.77
CA LEU A 54 -1.53 9.29 -4.42
C LEU A 54 -0.01 9.39 -4.43
N SER A 55 0.69 8.45 -5.08
CA SER A 55 2.15 8.50 -5.21
C SER A 55 2.60 9.76 -5.95
N ARG A 56 1.95 10.10 -7.08
CA ARG A 56 2.24 11.33 -7.82
C ARG A 56 2.02 12.59 -6.96
N MET A 57 0.97 12.62 -6.16
CA MET A 57 0.74 13.73 -5.22
C MET A 57 1.88 13.81 -4.20
N MET A 58 2.30 12.69 -3.61
CA MET A 58 3.38 12.66 -2.63
C MET A 58 4.71 13.12 -3.24
N ASP A 59 5.01 12.72 -4.48
CA ASP A 59 6.21 13.16 -5.19
C ASP A 59 6.13 14.65 -5.52
N TYR A 60 4.97 15.14 -5.99
CA TYR A 60 4.73 16.55 -6.22
C TYR A 60 4.93 17.41 -4.96
N ILE A 61 4.44 16.93 -3.81
CA ILE A 61 4.62 17.61 -2.51
C ILE A 61 6.10 17.72 -2.13
N LYS A 62 6.92 16.70 -2.44
CA LYS A 62 8.37 16.74 -2.17
C LYS A 62 9.12 17.73 -3.06
N GLU A 63 8.67 17.89 -4.31
CA GLU A 63 9.31 18.77 -5.29
C GLU A 63 8.86 20.22 -5.17
N GLN A 64 7.63 20.42 -4.74
CA GLN A 64 7.00 21.74 -4.61
C GLN A 64 6.79 22.09 -3.13
N HIS A 65 6.87 23.38 -2.80
CA HIS A 65 6.56 23.83 -1.43
C HIS A 65 5.03 23.88 -1.25
N ILE A 66 4.47 22.81 -0.68
CA ILE A 66 3.03 22.68 -0.43
C ILE A 66 2.76 22.73 1.07
N ASP A 67 1.85 23.59 1.50
CA ASP A 67 1.49 23.76 2.90
C ASP A 67 0.45 22.74 3.36
N LYS A 68 -0.51 22.39 2.46
CA LYS A 68 -1.65 21.53 2.84
C LYS A 68 -2.10 20.60 1.73
N VAL A 69 -2.61 19.43 2.15
CA VAL A 69 -3.42 18.53 1.33
C VAL A 69 -4.86 18.63 1.79
N LEU A 70 -5.80 18.75 0.86
CA LEU A 70 -7.23 18.84 1.14
C LEU A 70 -7.94 17.58 0.66
N VAL A 71 -8.79 17.02 1.53
CA VAL A 71 -9.70 15.92 1.20
C VAL A 71 -11.10 16.22 1.73
N THR A 72 -12.13 15.70 1.06
CA THR A 72 -13.51 15.80 1.58
C THR A 72 -13.69 14.93 2.82
N GLU A 73 -13.12 13.72 2.81
CA GLU A 73 -13.21 12.73 3.89
C GLU A 73 -11.99 11.79 3.91
N LEU A 74 -11.70 11.19 5.06
CA LEU A 74 -10.55 10.30 5.26
C LEU A 74 -10.57 9.06 4.36
N SER A 75 -11.75 8.57 4.00
CA SER A 75 -11.90 7.40 3.12
C SER A 75 -11.25 7.60 1.75
N ARG A 76 -10.96 8.85 1.35
CA ARG A 76 -10.26 9.16 0.09
C ARG A 76 -8.79 8.76 0.14
N LEU A 77 -8.16 8.85 1.32
CA LEU A 77 -6.73 8.58 1.51
C LEU A 77 -6.36 7.10 1.59
N GLY A 78 -7.28 6.22 1.95
CA GLY A 78 -7.00 4.80 2.12
C GLY A 78 -8.18 3.89 1.82
N ARG A 79 -7.91 2.59 1.62
CA ARG A 79 -8.93 1.53 1.50
C ARG A 79 -9.24 0.91 2.86
N ASP A 80 -8.31 1.01 3.77
CA ASP A 80 -8.42 0.58 5.16
C ASP A 80 -7.81 1.64 6.08
N THR A 81 -8.10 1.52 7.35
CA THR A 81 -7.71 2.49 8.37
C THR A 81 -6.19 2.61 8.50
N LEU A 82 -5.46 1.52 8.30
CA LEU A 82 -3.99 1.52 8.37
C LEU A 82 -3.36 2.38 7.27
N GLN A 83 -3.88 2.27 6.04
CA GLN A 83 -3.38 3.09 4.92
C GLN A 83 -3.66 4.57 5.15
N VAL A 84 -4.84 4.91 5.66
CA VAL A 84 -5.17 6.30 6.02
C VAL A 84 -4.18 6.85 7.06
N LEU A 85 -3.93 6.08 8.11
CA LEU A 85 -2.98 6.46 9.17
C LEU A 85 -1.57 6.69 8.61
N GLN A 86 -1.07 5.78 7.77
CA GLN A 86 0.25 5.91 7.15
C GLN A 86 0.38 7.18 6.30
N VAL A 87 -0.67 7.54 5.55
CA VAL A 87 -0.68 8.78 4.76
C VAL A 87 -0.63 10.00 5.66
N ILE A 88 -1.42 10.03 6.75
CA ILE A 88 -1.42 11.14 7.72
C ILE A 88 -0.04 11.29 8.35
N GLU A 89 0.56 10.21 8.82
CA GLU A 89 1.90 10.21 9.42
C GLU A 89 2.95 10.73 8.44
N THR A 90 2.93 10.24 7.18
CA THR A 90 3.85 10.68 6.14
C THR A 90 3.73 12.19 5.86
N LEU A 91 2.50 12.72 5.77
CA LEU A 91 2.27 14.15 5.56
C LEU A 91 2.76 14.99 6.77
N ASN A 92 2.48 14.53 7.98
CA ASN A 92 2.95 15.20 9.20
C ASN A 92 4.48 15.24 9.30
N ASP A 93 5.17 14.16 8.92
CA ASP A 93 6.63 14.09 8.88
C ASP A 93 7.20 15.07 7.85
N MET A 94 6.52 15.25 6.73
CA MET A 94 6.85 16.25 5.69
C MET A 94 6.45 17.68 6.10
N LYS A 95 5.84 17.89 7.27
CA LYS A 95 5.29 19.19 7.73
C LYS A 95 4.20 19.75 6.82
N VAL A 96 3.48 18.89 6.14
CA VAL A 96 2.33 19.22 5.29
C VAL A 96 1.05 18.90 6.05
N SER A 97 0.23 19.91 6.29
CA SER A 97 -1.04 19.72 7.02
C SER A 97 -2.08 19.01 6.14
N LEU A 98 -2.82 18.07 6.70
CA LEU A 98 -4.00 17.51 6.05
C LEU A 98 -5.24 18.22 6.55
N TYR A 99 -6.02 18.82 5.64
CA TYR A 99 -7.34 19.36 5.93
C TYR A 99 -8.43 18.38 5.52
N ILE A 100 -9.30 18.02 6.46
CA ILE A 100 -10.40 17.08 6.29
C ILE A 100 -11.71 17.87 6.37
N GLN A 101 -12.35 18.08 5.23
CA GLN A 101 -13.46 19.03 5.09
C GLN A 101 -14.68 18.64 5.94
N ASN A 102 -15.11 17.38 5.91
CA ASN A 102 -16.33 16.94 6.63
C ASN A 102 -16.25 17.05 8.16
N TYR A 103 -15.04 17.14 8.71
CA TYR A 103 -14.81 17.34 10.15
C TYR A 103 -14.30 18.75 10.46
N ASN A 104 -13.93 19.51 9.44
CA ASN A 104 -13.24 20.81 9.58
C ASN A 104 -11.99 20.71 10.47
N ILE A 105 -11.18 19.66 10.26
CA ILE A 105 -10.00 19.35 11.06
C ILE A 105 -8.75 19.54 10.20
N GLU A 106 -7.73 20.17 10.77
CA GLU A 106 -6.36 20.22 10.24
C GLU A 106 -5.43 19.40 11.12
N THR A 107 -4.50 18.63 10.51
CA THR A 107 -3.61 17.76 11.29
C THR A 107 -2.49 18.52 11.97
N LEU A 108 -2.03 19.63 11.39
CA LEU A 108 -1.01 20.49 11.98
C LEU A 108 -1.58 21.87 12.31
N ASN A 109 -1.07 22.49 13.37
CA ASN A 109 -1.33 23.87 13.71
C ASN A 109 -0.42 24.82 12.90
N GLU A 110 -0.54 26.13 13.10
CA GLU A 110 0.26 27.17 12.43
C GLU A 110 1.77 27.03 12.70
N GLU A 111 2.15 26.42 13.82
CA GLU A 111 3.55 26.14 14.17
C GLU A 111 4.08 24.85 13.53
N GLY A 112 3.28 24.13 12.73
CA GLY A 112 3.64 22.84 12.13
C GLY A 112 3.68 21.68 13.14
N LYS A 113 3.03 21.84 14.29
CA LYS A 113 2.89 20.78 15.31
C LYS A 113 1.53 20.11 15.18
N VAL A 114 1.48 18.81 15.48
CA VAL A 114 0.22 18.05 15.53
C VAL A 114 -0.69 18.64 16.59
N ASN A 115 -1.90 19.07 16.21
CA ASN A 115 -2.85 19.63 17.18
C ASN A 115 -3.53 18.53 18.00
N ALA A 116 -4.10 18.90 19.18
CA ALA A 116 -4.69 17.94 20.11
C ALA A 116 -5.86 17.13 19.49
N MET A 117 -6.72 17.78 18.69
CA MET A 117 -7.83 17.10 18.02
C MET A 117 -7.33 16.11 16.97
N SER A 118 -6.30 16.48 16.21
CA SER A 118 -5.65 15.59 15.26
C SER A 118 -4.98 14.41 15.95
N GLN A 119 -4.28 14.63 17.07
CA GLN A 119 -3.67 13.56 17.84
C GLN A 119 -4.73 12.55 18.35
N PHE A 120 -5.86 13.04 18.80
CA PHE A 120 -6.99 12.21 19.22
C PHE A 120 -7.54 11.39 18.04
N LEU A 121 -7.74 12.01 16.88
CA LEU A 121 -8.18 11.33 15.64
C LEU A 121 -7.19 10.23 15.24
N ILE A 122 -5.89 10.52 15.21
CA ILE A 122 -4.84 9.55 14.87
C ILE A 122 -4.87 8.36 15.84
N THR A 123 -5.04 8.63 17.13
CA THR A 123 -5.12 7.57 18.16
C THR A 123 -6.33 6.67 17.93
N ILE A 124 -7.51 7.23 17.65
CA ILE A 124 -8.72 6.44 17.33
C ILE A 124 -8.51 5.61 16.06
N LEU A 125 -7.97 6.19 15.00
CA LEU A 125 -7.69 5.47 13.76
C LEU A 125 -6.70 4.31 13.98
N ALA A 126 -5.66 4.51 14.79
CA ALA A 126 -4.71 3.47 15.14
C ALA A 126 -5.38 2.29 15.87
N GLU A 127 -6.27 2.58 16.82
CA GLU A 127 -7.04 1.55 17.53
C GLU A 127 -8.02 0.81 16.61
N ILE A 128 -8.74 1.51 15.73
CA ILE A 128 -9.62 0.89 14.74
C ILE A 128 -8.81 -0.04 13.83
N ALA A 129 -7.66 0.41 13.30
CA ALA A 129 -6.78 -0.41 12.47
C ALA A 129 -6.27 -1.67 13.20
N ARG A 130 -6.01 -1.56 14.51
CA ARG A 130 -5.64 -2.70 15.35
C ARG A 130 -6.79 -3.69 15.50
N MET A 131 -8.01 -3.21 15.74
CA MET A 131 -9.22 -4.03 15.86
C MET A 131 -9.54 -4.75 14.54
N GLU A 132 -9.48 -4.07 13.40
CA GLU A 132 -9.68 -4.67 12.07
C GLU A 132 -8.72 -5.84 11.84
N ARG A 133 -7.43 -5.66 12.11
CA ARG A 133 -6.42 -6.74 11.99
C ARG A 133 -6.71 -7.91 12.91
N LYS A 134 -7.14 -7.66 14.14
CA LYS A 134 -7.53 -8.71 15.09
C LYS A 134 -8.72 -9.52 14.55
N THR A 135 -9.77 -8.84 14.09
CA THR A 135 -10.97 -9.46 13.52
C THR A 135 -10.66 -10.32 12.29
N ILE A 136 -9.80 -9.81 11.38
CA ILE A 136 -9.36 -10.58 10.20
C ILE A 136 -8.62 -11.85 10.64
N ARG A 137 -7.70 -11.75 11.62
CA ARG A 137 -6.96 -12.89 12.15
C ARG A 137 -7.88 -13.94 12.79
N GLU A 138 -8.86 -13.50 13.57
CA GLU A 138 -9.84 -14.39 14.19
C GLU A 138 -10.68 -15.14 13.15
N ARG A 139 -11.16 -14.43 12.11
CA ARG A 139 -11.89 -15.06 10.99
C ARG A 139 -11.02 -16.07 10.25
N MET A 140 -9.75 -15.73 9.98
CA MET A 140 -8.81 -16.66 9.34
C MET A 140 -8.58 -17.90 10.21
N ASN A 141 -8.35 -17.74 11.51
CA ASN A 141 -8.13 -18.85 12.44
C ASN A 141 -9.36 -19.76 12.52
N SER A 142 -10.56 -19.18 12.61
CA SER A 142 -11.83 -19.92 12.59
C SER A 142 -11.99 -20.69 11.26
N GLY A 143 -11.70 -20.04 10.12
CA GLY A 143 -11.71 -20.70 8.82
C GLY A 143 -10.73 -21.86 8.71
N TYR A 144 -9.50 -21.69 9.22
CA TYR A 144 -8.50 -22.76 9.27
C TYR A 144 -8.91 -23.91 10.17
N LYS A 145 -9.51 -23.61 11.32
CA LYS A 145 -10.03 -24.63 12.24
C LYS A 145 -11.10 -25.46 11.55
N ASN A 146 -12.12 -24.82 11.00
CA ASN A 146 -13.21 -25.49 10.27
C ASN A 146 -12.68 -26.32 9.08
N TYR A 147 -11.73 -25.78 8.31
CA TYR A 147 -11.11 -26.50 7.19
C TYR A 147 -10.40 -27.78 7.65
N ARG A 148 -9.66 -27.74 8.77
CA ARG A 148 -8.98 -28.92 9.34
C ARG A 148 -9.97 -29.95 9.88
N GLU A 149 -11.02 -29.50 10.58
CA GLU A 149 -12.08 -30.36 11.11
C GLU A 149 -12.80 -31.11 9.99
N ASN A 150 -12.91 -30.54 8.81
CA ASN A 150 -13.45 -31.20 7.61
C ASN A 150 -12.38 -31.97 6.80
N GLY A 151 -11.27 -32.36 7.41
CA GLY A 151 -10.21 -33.15 6.76
C GLY A 151 -9.27 -32.38 5.83
N GLY A 152 -9.36 -31.07 5.81
CA GLY A 152 -8.48 -30.25 4.99
C GLY A 152 -7.06 -30.20 5.54
N VAL A 153 -6.07 -30.20 4.64
CA VAL A 153 -4.65 -30.11 4.96
C VAL A 153 -4.12 -28.71 4.63
N VAL A 154 -3.58 -28.01 5.64
CA VAL A 154 -2.98 -26.69 5.48
C VAL A 154 -1.49 -26.84 5.20
N GLY A 155 -1.01 -26.09 4.23
CA GLY A 155 0.40 -26.09 3.84
C GLY A 155 0.65 -26.81 2.51
N ARG A 156 1.93 -27.11 2.24
CA ARG A 156 2.33 -27.80 1.02
C ARG A 156 1.82 -29.24 1.05
N LYS A 157 1.15 -29.66 -0.03
CA LYS A 157 0.71 -31.06 -0.17
C LYS A 157 1.90 -32.01 -0.06
N GLN A 158 1.72 -33.10 0.71
CA GLN A 158 2.74 -34.13 0.81
C GLN A 158 3.07 -34.69 -0.58
N GLY A 159 4.34 -34.86 -0.92
CA GLY A 159 4.78 -35.32 -2.22
C GLY A 159 4.73 -34.28 -3.35
N TYR A 160 4.26 -33.04 -3.10
CA TYR A 160 4.30 -32.03 -4.16
C TYR A 160 5.74 -31.65 -4.48
N THR A 161 6.14 -31.86 -5.73
CA THR A 161 7.40 -31.36 -6.32
C THR A 161 7.06 -30.39 -7.43
N LYS A 162 7.94 -29.42 -7.68
CA LYS A 162 7.83 -28.58 -8.87
C LYS A 162 7.98 -29.44 -10.11
N SER A 163 7.21 -29.15 -11.16
CA SER A 163 7.39 -29.84 -12.44
C SER A 163 8.80 -29.61 -12.98
N ASP A 164 9.30 -30.59 -13.73
CA ASP A 164 10.66 -30.55 -14.28
C ASP A 164 10.88 -29.32 -15.17
N ASP A 165 9.87 -28.89 -15.94
CA ASP A 165 9.97 -27.72 -16.80
C ASP A 165 10.14 -26.43 -15.96
N LYS A 166 9.38 -26.30 -14.87
CA LYS A 166 9.55 -25.18 -13.94
C LYS A 166 10.90 -25.19 -13.25
N MET A 167 11.42 -26.37 -12.92
CA MET A 167 12.75 -26.51 -12.34
C MET A 167 13.83 -26.12 -13.35
N LYS A 168 13.75 -26.61 -14.60
CA LYS A 168 14.70 -26.27 -15.68
C LYS A 168 14.69 -24.76 -15.97
N GLN A 169 13.52 -24.13 -15.99
CA GLN A 169 13.39 -22.69 -16.22
C GLN A 169 13.99 -21.89 -15.07
N GLN A 170 13.64 -22.23 -13.84
CA GLN A 170 14.08 -21.52 -12.64
C GLN A 170 15.60 -21.61 -12.41
N TYR A 171 16.19 -22.77 -12.71
CA TYR A 171 17.62 -23.07 -12.45
C TYR A 171 18.42 -23.20 -13.75
N SER A 172 18.01 -22.47 -14.79
CA SER A 172 18.66 -22.53 -16.11
C SER A 172 20.13 -22.10 -16.08
N GLN A 173 20.49 -21.18 -15.22
CA GLN A 173 21.87 -20.71 -15.03
C GLN A 173 22.73 -21.80 -14.36
N GLU A 174 22.23 -22.42 -13.31
CA GLU A 174 22.89 -23.49 -12.58
C GLU A 174 23.12 -24.70 -13.48
N ILE A 175 22.12 -25.10 -14.29
CA ILE A 175 22.24 -26.17 -15.27
C ILE A 175 23.36 -25.87 -16.27
N LYS A 176 23.43 -24.62 -16.77
CA LYS A 176 24.52 -24.24 -17.72
C LYS A 176 25.91 -24.32 -17.06
N LEU A 177 26.04 -23.89 -15.79
CA LEU A 177 27.30 -23.95 -15.08
C LEU A 177 27.73 -25.39 -14.79
N LEU A 178 26.78 -26.25 -14.38
CA LEU A 178 27.05 -27.67 -14.19
C LEU A 178 27.48 -28.36 -15.48
N ARG A 179 26.84 -28.07 -16.64
CA ARG A 179 27.24 -28.58 -17.97
C ARG A 179 28.63 -28.13 -18.40
N LYS A 180 29.13 -27.00 -17.87
CA LYS A 180 30.50 -26.53 -18.06
C LYS A 180 31.53 -27.26 -17.15
N GLY A 181 31.08 -28.22 -16.33
CA GLY A 181 31.95 -29.03 -15.47
C GLY A 181 32.26 -28.42 -14.11
N LEU A 182 31.57 -27.32 -13.71
CA LEU A 182 31.77 -26.74 -12.37
C LEU A 182 31.23 -27.68 -11.30
N SER A 183 31.92 -27.74 -10.15
CA SER A 183 31.48 -28.52 -9.01
C SER A 183 30.25 -27.93 -8.35
N LEU A 184 29.47 -28.73 -7.60
CA LEU A 184 28.28 -28.28 -6.86
C LEU A 184 28.58 -27.12 -5.93
N ARG A 185 29.76 -27.12 -5.29
CA ARG A 185 30.19 -26.06 -4.36
C ARG A 185 30.51 -24.75 -5.09
N GLU A 186 31.13 -24.82 -6.24
CA GLU A 186 31.43 -23.65 -7.08
C GLU A 186 30.14 -23.02 -7.59
N VAL A 187 29.22 -23.83 -8.15
CA VAL A 187 27.92 -23.34 -8.60
C VAL A 187 27.13 -22.73 -7.45
N SER A 188 27.13 -23.34 -6.25
CA SER A 188 26.51 -22.80 -5.06
C SER A 188 27.06 -21.42 -4.69
N LYS A 189 28.39 -21.24 -4.73
CA LYS A 189 29.04 -19.94 -4.45
C LYS A 189 28.70 -18.87 -5.48
N LEU A 190 28.64 -19.24 -6.76
CA LEU A 190 28.35 -18.29 -7.85
C LEU A 190 26.91 -17.87 -7.94
N THR A 191 25.96 -18.76 -7.59
CA THR A 191 24.53 -18.51 -7.73
C THR A 191 23.81 -18.16 -6.42
N GLY A 192 24.48 -18.34 -5.28
CA GLY A 192 23.92 -18.10 -3.93
C GLY A 192 22.92 -19.17 -3.48
N HIS A 193 22.66 -20.22 -4.30
CA HIS A 193 21.78 -21.32 -3.93
C HIS A 193 22.52 -22.38 -3.10
N SER A 194 21.80 -23.02 -2.16
CA SER A 194 22.40 -24.07 -1.33
C SER A 194 22.88 -25.28 -2.18
N VAL A 195 23.95 -25.94 -1.73
CA VAL A 195 24.48 -27.15 -2.37
C VAL A 195 23.40 -28.23 -2.54
N ASN A 196 22.50 -28.37 -1.57
CA ASN A 196 21.36 -29.30 -1.65
C ASN A 196 20.39 -28.94 -2.79
N THR A 197 20.20 -27.63 -3.05
CA THR A 197 19.38 -27.18 -4.19
C THR A 197 20.08 -27.52 -5.51
N ILE A 198 21.39 -27.22 -5.61
CA ILE A 198 22.18 -27.53 -6.81
C ILE A 198 22.21 -29.06 -7.08
N HIS A 199 22.37 -29.88 -6.02
CA HIS A 199 22.32 -31.34 -6.15
C HIS A 199 20.98 -31.83 -6.74
N LYS A 200 19.83 -31.21 -6.37
CA LYS A 200 18.55 -31.56 -7.00
C LYS A 200 18.44 -31.19 -8.48
N VAL A 201 19.24 -30.22 -8.90
CA VAL A 201 19.27 -29.72 -10.29
C VAL A 201 20.16 -30.59 -11.18
N THR A 202 21.11 -31.36 -10.66
CA THR A 202 22.00 -32.25 -11.45
C THR A 202 21.26 -33.26 -12.29
N ARG A 203 20.05 -33.66 -11.90
CA ARG A 203 19.18 -34.55 -12.68
C ARG A 203 18.77 -33.99 -14.06
N PHE A 204 19.03 -32.72 -14.32
CA PHE A 204 18.70 -32.03 -15.58
C PHE A 204 19.94 -31.69 -16.42
N VAL A 205 21.12 -32.08 -15.97
CA VAL A 205 22.37 -31.90 -16.67
C VAL A 205 22.58 -33.02 -17.67
#